data_d7e340b3a8280a9f7f0c1efb18c64942
#
_entry.id   d7e340b3a8280a9f7f0c1efb18c64942
#
_cell.length_a   1.000
_cell.length_b   1.000
_cell.length_c   1.000
_cell.angle_alpha   90.00
_cell.angle_beta   90.00
_cell.angle_gamma   90.00
#
_symmetry.space_group_name_H-M   'P 1'
#
loop_
_entity.id
_entity.type
_entity.pdbx_description
1 polymer ?
#
loop_
_entity_poly.entity_id
_entity_poly.type
_entity_poly.pdbx_seq_one_letter_code
_entity_poly.pdbx_strand_id
1 'polypeptide(L)'
;MNKKQHIIEIATELFNQYGYHVVGVDLIIKEAGVSKKTMYRYFQSKANLIIEVLQQRQILCATSLKQKIQHEVDNFKKLELVFEWHDEWFNSTTFTGCLFAKAATEFPNKSEEAHQIAMQQKSSLMAVIEQLLPHTHKHLAPILIMLLDGATLSAQVLGDKKAAIKAWKTAQNLILK
;
A
#
# COMPACT_ATOMS: atom_id res chain seq x y z
N MET A 1 -4.60 -6.69 -24.83
CA MET A 1 -4.00 -6.18 -23.57
C MET A 1 -3.25 -4.89 -23.84
N ASN A 2 -3.47 -3.84 -23.07
CA ASN A 2 -2.76 -2.56 -23.22
C ASN A 2 -1.30 -2.76 -22.78
N LYS A 3 -0.32 -2.56 -23.71
CA LYS A 3 1.11 -2.77 -23.41
C LYS A 3 1.63 -1.89 -22.29
N LYS A 4 1.10 -0.66 -22.14
CA LYS A 4 1.44 0.23 -21.01
C LYS A 4 1.06 -0.44 -19.69
N GLN A 5 -0.17 -0.93 -19.60
CA GLN A 5 -0.69 -1.56 -18.39
C GLN A 5 0.09 -2.85 -18.04
N HIS A 6 0.43 -3.66 -19.03
CA HIS A 6 1.22 -4.86 -18.82
C HIS A 6 2.62 -4.56 -18.26
N ILE A 7 3.30 -3.51 -18.78
CA ILE A 7 4.60 -3.06 -18.22
C ILE A 7 4.45 -2.63 -16.76
N ILE A 8 3.38 -1.92 -16.41
CA ILE A 8 3.13 -1.48 -15.03
C ILE A 8 2.90 -2.68 -14.11
N GLU A 9 2.13 -3.68 -14.54
CA GLU A 9 1.87 -4.90 -13.76
C GLU A 9 3.16 -5.66 -13.46
N ILE A 10 3.97 -5.92 -14.49
CA ILE A 10 5.28 -6.58 -14.32
C ILE A 10 6.22 -5.75 -13.44
N ALA A 11 6.29 -4.43 -13.66
CA ALA A 11 7.10 -3.55 -12.83
C ALA A 11 6.64 -3.54 -11.36
N THR A 12 5.32 -3.57 -11.13
CA THR A 12 4.74 -3.65 -9.79
C THR A 12 5.17 -4.92 -9.06
N GLU A 13 5.10 -6.08 -9.72
CA GLU A 13 5.54 -7.36 -9.17
C GLU A 13 7.03 -7.34 -8.83
N LEU A 14 7.87 -6.90 -9.77
CA LEU A 14 9.31 -6.81 -9.58
C LEU A 14 9.70 -5.85 -8.45
N PHE A 15 9.12 -4.65 -8.41
CA PHE A 15 9.38 -3.68 -7.34
C PHE A 15 8.87 -4.19 -5.98
N ASN A 16 7.75 -4.89 -5.98
CA ASN A 16 7.21 -5.49 -4.77
C ASN A 16 8.13 -6.57 -4.22
N GLN A 17 8.71 -7.40 -5.08
CA GLN A 17 9.60 -8.48 -4.68
C GLN A 17 11.01 -8.01 -4.32
N TYR A 18 11.62 -7.17 -5.15
CA TYR A 18 13.05 -6.86 -5.08
C TYR A 18 13.37 -5.42 -4.65
N GLY A 19 12.37 -4.52 -4.57
CA GLY A 19 12.58 -3.11 -4.33
C GLY A 19 12.84 -2.29 -5.60
N TYR A 20 12.82 -0.98 -5.45
CA TYR A 20 12.90 -0.07 -6.60
C TYR A 20 14.32 0.06 -7.16
N HIS A 21 15.33 0.20 -6.30
CA HIS A 21 16.70 0.45 -6.76
C HIS A 21 17.31 -0.77 -7.46
N VAL A 22 17.06 -1.97 -6.93
CA VAL A 22 17.62 -3.22 -7.46
C VAL A 22 17.07 -3.58 -8.84
N VAL A 23 15.79 -3.30 -9.09
CA VAL A 23 15.13 -3.64 -10.36
C VAL A 23 15.58 -2.69 -11.47
N GLY A 24 16.39 -3.19 -12.42
CA GLY A 24 16.81 -2.45 -13.61
C GLY A 24 15.74 -2.42 -14.71
N VAL A 25 15.81 -1.41 -15.59
CA VAL A 25 14.87 -1.28 -16.73
C VAL A 25 14.99 -2.48 -17.68
N ASP A 26 16.18 -3.02 -17.88
CA ASP A 26 16.40 -4.17 -18.77
C ASP A 26 15.73 -5.44 -18.25
N LEU A 27 15.66 -5.63 -16.92
CA LEU A 27 14.90 -6.72 -16.31
C LEU A 27 13.41 -6.55 -16.59
N ILE A 28 12.86 -5.35 -16.40
CA ILE A 28 11.43 -5.07 -16.67
C ILE A 28 11.11 -5.33 -18.15
N ILE A 29 11.95 -4.87 -19.07
CA ILE A 29 11.81 -5.09 -20.52
C ILE A 29 11.77 -6.58 -20.83
N LYS A 30 12.67 -7.36 -20.23
CA LYS A 30 12.78 -8.81 -20.42
C LYS A 30 11.50 -9.51 -19.93
N GLU A 31 11.13 -9.26 -18.69
CA GLU A 31 9.98 -9.93 -18.04
C GLU A 31 8.65 -9.51 -18.68
N ALA A 32 8.50 -8.25 -19.11
CA ALA A 32 7.33 -7.77 -19.84
C ALA A 32 7.29 -8.23 -21.31
N GLY A 33 8.36 -8.83 -21.85
CA GLY A 33 8.42 -9.28 -23.23
C GLY A 33 8.26 -8.13 -24.24
N VAL A 34 8.74 -6.92 -23.93
CA VAL A 34 8.63 -5.74 -24.79
C VAL A 34 10.00 -5.28 -25.31
N SER A 35 10.02 -4.52 -26.41
CA SER A 35 11.27 -3.91 -26.87
C SER A 35 11.62 -2.67 -26.03
N LYS A 36 12.91 -2.34 -25.97
CA LYS A 36 13.42 -1.11 -25.35
C LYS A 36 12.71 0.14 -25.90
N LYS A 37 12.49 0.18 -27.22
CA LYS A 37 11.74 1.26 -27.89
C LYS A 37 10.30 1.34 -27.35
N THR A 38 9.64 0.20 -27.10
CA THR A 38 8.28 0.17 -26.56
C THR A 38 8.25 0.69 -25.14
N MET A 39 9.20 0.29 -24.29
CA MET A 39 9.32 0.75 -22.92
C MET A 39 9.46 2.28 -22.87
N TYR A 40 10.45 2.84 -23.59
CA TYR A 40 10.72 4.28 -23.57
C TYR A 40 9.66 5.13 -24.29
N ARG A 41 8.83 4.53 -25.14
CA ARG A 41 7.65 5.20 -25.71
C ARG A 41 6.61 5.51 -24.65
N TYR A 42 6.44 4.65 -23.62
CA TYR A 42 5.46 4.86 -22.57
C TYR A 42 6.03 5.55 -21.33
N PHE A 43 7.29 5.29 -21.01
CA PHE A 43 7.94 5.81 -19.81
C PHE A 43 9.32 6.37 -20.17
N GLN A 44 9.46 7.69 -20.05
CA GLN A 44 10.71 8.39 -20.41
C GLN A 44 11.90 7.96 -19.54
N SER A 45 11.61 7.47 -18.33
CA SER A 45 12.62 7.00 -17.36
C SER A 45 12.03 5.92 -16.44
N LYS A 46 12.92 5.23 -15.70
CA LYS A 46 12.52 4.34 -14.62
C LYS A 46 11.77 5.12 -13.53
N ALA A 47 12.15 6.35 -13.24
CA ALA A 47 11.47 7.19 -12.26
C ALA A 47 10.01 7.44 -12.66
N ASN A 48 9.72 7.76 -13.92
CA ASN A 48 8.33 7.91 -14.39
C ASN A 48 7.53 6.61 -14.25
N LEU A 49 8.14 5.46 -14.52
CA LEU A 49 7.46 4.18 -14.32
C LEU A 49 7.16 3.92 -12.84
N ILE A 50 8.09 4.23 -11.93
CA ILE A 50 7.89 4.08 -10.48
C ILE A 50 6.71 4.95 -10.03
N ILE A 51 6.64 6.20 -10.47
CA ILE A 51 5.54 7.11 -10.16
C ILE A 51 4.19 6.53 -10.63
N GLU A 52 4.13 6.06 -11.87
CA GLU A 52 2.91 5.47 -12.43
C GLU A 52 2.48 4.21 -11.65
N VAL A 53 3.43 3.34 -11.28
CA VAL A 53 3.18 2.15 -10.42
C VAL A 53 2.60 2.56 -9.08
N LEU A 54 3.18 3.55 -8.41
CA LEU A 54 2.70 4.03 -7.11
C LEU A 54 1.32 4.66 -7.20
N GLN A 55 1.06 5.50 -8.20
CA GLN A 55 -0.23 6.13 -8.42
C GLN A 55 -1.33 5.10 -8.70
N GLN A 56 -1.07 4.12 -9.57
CA GLN A 56 -2.03 3.05 -9.83
C GLN A 56 -2.29 2.21 -8.58
N ARG A 57 -1.25 1.88 -7.82
CA ARG A 57 -1.40 1.15 -6.55
C ARG A 57 -2.25 1.94 -5.56
N GLN A 58 -2.07 3.26 -5.48
CA GLN A 58 -2.86 4.13 -4.62
C GLN A 58 -4.35 4.08 -4.97
N ILE A 59 -4.68 4.17 -6.27
CA ILE A 59 -6.06 4.06 -6.77
C ILE A 59 -6.65 2.69 -6.43
N LEU A 60 -5.91 1.61 -6.66
CA LEU A 60 -6.35 0.24 -6.36
C LEU A 60 -6.62 0.04 -4.86
N CYS A 61 -5.73 0.53 -3.99
CA CYS A 61 -5.91 0.45 -2.54
C CYS A 61 -7.14 1.24 -2.09
N ALA A 62 -7.31 2.48 -2.56
CA ALA A 62 -8.46 3.31 -2.22
C ALA A 62 -9.79 2.68 -2.68
N THR A 63 -9.82 2.15 -3.91
CA THR A 63 -11.01 1.50 -4.47
C THR A 63 -11.35 0.23 -3.71
N SER A 64 -10.37 -0.64 -3.47
CA SER A 64 -10.56 -1.91 -2.76
C SER A 64 -11.02 -1.69 -1.31
N LEU A 65 -10.40 -0.75 -0.58
CA LEU A 65 -10.83 -0.41 0.77
C LEU A 65 -12.25 0.16 0.79
N LYS A 66 -12.57 1.07 -0.14
CA LYS A 66 -13.92 1.62 -0.27
C LYS A 66 -14.95 0.50 -0.50
N GLN A 67 -14.67 -0.43 -1.41
CA GLN A 67 -15.54 -1.58 -1.67
C GLN A 67 -15.74 -2.44 -0.41
N LYS A 68 -14.68 -2.65 0.38
CA LYS A 68 -14.72 -3.44 1.61
C LYS A 68 -15.67 -2.84 2.65
N ILE A 69 -15.71 -1.49 2.79
CA ILE A 69 -16.44 -0.83 3.89
C ILE A 69 -17.79 -0.22 3.48
N GLN A 70 -18.08 -0.07 2.18
CA GLN A 70 -19.21 0.77 1.69
C GLN A 70 -20.60 0.26 2.08
N HIS A 71 -20.78 -1.05 2.30
CA HIS A 71 -22.08 -1.65 2.61
C HIS A 71 -22.32 -1.76 4.13
N GLU A 72 -21.33 -1.51 4.95
CA GLU A 72 -21.50 -1.46 6.40
C GLU A 72 -21.98 -0.07 6.81
N VAL A 73 -22.86 0.01 7.81
CA VAL A 73 -23.41 1.28 8.32
C VAL A 73 -22.76 1.69 9.63
N ASP A 74 -22.37 0.72 10.44
CA ASP A 74 -21.73 0.93 11.73
C ASP A 74 -20.26 1.30 11.56
N ASN A 75 -19.86 2.47 12.05
CA ASN A 75 -18.51 2.96 11.91
C ASN A 75 -17.47 2.12 12.66
N PHE A 76 -17.84 1.53 13.80
CA PHE A 76 -16.93 0.66 14.53
C PHE A 76 -16.65 -0.63 13.74
N LYS A 77 -17.69 -1.21 13.11
CA LYS A 77 -17.53 -2.34 12.21
C LYS A 77 -16.75 -1.96 10.93
N LYS A 78 -16.94 -0.74 10.40
CA LYS A 78 -16.08 -0.26 9.30
C LYS A 78 -14.61 -0.20 9.69
N LEU A 79 -14.30 0.22 10.93
CA LEU A 79 -12.92 0.18 11.43
C LEU A 79 -12.39 -1.26 11.50
N GLU A 80 -13.19 -2.21 11.99
CA GLU A 80 -12.82 -3.63 11.97
C GLU A 80 -12.51 -4.11 10.54
N LEU A 81 -13.37 -3.76 9.57
CA LEU A 81 -13.17 -4.09 8.16
C LEU A 81 -11.89 -3.50 7.56
N VAL A 82 -11.41 -2.35 8.05
CA VAL A 82 -10.09 -1.80 7.65
C VAL A 82 -8.97 -2.74 8.07
N PHE A 83 -9.01 -3.29 9.28
CA PHE A 83 -8.01 -4.26 9.75
C PHE A 83 -8.15 -5.62 9.07
N GLU A 84 -9.36 -6.08 8.81
CA GLU A 84 -9.61 -7.30 8.02
C GLU A 84 -9.08 -7.18 6.59
N TRP A 85 -9.23 -6.00 5.95
CA TRP A 85 -8.67 -5.72 4.63
C TRP A 85 -7.13 -5.87 4.62
N HIS A 86 -6.45 -5.49 5.70
CA HIS A 86 -5.02 -5.74 5.86
C HIS A 86 -4.73 -7.23 6.12
N ASP A 87 -5.59 -7.91 6.90
CA ASP A 87 -5.44 -9.35 7.15
C ASP A 87 -5.56 -10.17 5.86
N GLU A 88 -6.55 -9.88 5.02
CA GLU A 88 -6.69 -10.49 3.70
C GLU A 88 -5.44 -10.27 2.84
N TRP A 89 -4.91 -9.04 2.84
CA TRP A 89 -3.69 -8.73 2.12
C TRP A 89 -2.47 -9.49 2.67
N PHE A 90 -2.28 -9.57 3.99
CA PHE A 90 -1.16 -10.33 4.59
C PHE A 90 -1.24 -11.82 4.30
N ASN A 91 -2.44 -12.35 4.07
CA ASN A 91 -2.68 -13.74 3.72
C ASN A 91 -2.65 -14.02 2.21
N SER A 92 -2.54 -12.98 1.37
CA SER A 92 -2.44 -13.16 -0.07
C SER A 92 -1.10 -13.80 -0.48
N THR A 93 -1.10 -14.53 -1.58
CA THR A 93 0.11 -15.18 -2.14
C THR A 93 1.14 -14.19 -2.65
N THR A 94 0.70 -12.95 -2.92
CA THR A 94 1.53 -11.87 -3.48
C THR A 94 2.05 -10.90 -2.41
N PHE A 95 1.79 -11.19 -1.12
CA PHE A 95 2.24 -10.31 -0.04
C PHE A 95 3.77 -10.37 0.14
N THR A 96 4.43 -9.25 -0.03
CA THR A 96 5.88 -9.06 0.18
C THR A 96 6.19 -7.77 0.93
N GLY A 97 5.18 -7.22 1.62
CA GLY A 97 5.27 -5.95 2.33
C GLY A 97 4.69 -4.77 1.55
N CYS A 98 4.81 -3.57 2.12
CA CYS A 98 4.18 -2.36 1.62
C CYS A 98 5.06 -1.64 0.59
N LEU A 99 4.59 -1.52 -0.66
CA LEU A 99 5.26 -0.77 -1.73
C LEU A 99 5.51 0.70 -1.35
N PHE A 100 4.57 1.34 -0.65
CA PHE A 100 4.72 2.73 -0.22
C PHE A 100 5.77 2.90 0.87
N ALA A 101 5.85 1.96 1.82
CA ALA A 101 6.89 1.96 2.84
C ALA A 101 8.28 1.74 2.21
N LYS A 102 8.39 0.82 1.23
CA LYS A 102 9.61 0.63 0.44
C LYS A 102 9.98 1.92 -0.30
N ALA A 103 9.02 2.60 -0.96
CA ALA A 103 9.27 3.85 -1.65
C ALA A 103 9.79 4.94 -0.70
N ALA A 104 9.17 5.13 0.47
CA ALA A 104 9.63 6.11 1.45
C ALA A 104 11.04 5.81 1.99
N THR A 105 11.41 4.53 2.08
CA THR A 105 12.75 4.09 2.54
C THR A 105 13.81 4.26 1.45
N GLU A 106 13.49 3.86 0.20
CA GLU A 106 14.43 3.92 -0.92
C GLU A 106 14.57 5.33 -1.50
N PHE A 107 13.56 6.19 -1.34
CA PHE A 107 13.57 7.61 -1.74
C PHE A 107 13.40 8.49 -0.49
N PRO A 108 14.45 8.66 0.34
CA PRO A 108 14.32 9.32 1.64
C PRO A 108 14.15 10.85 1.54
N ASN A 109 14.45 11.44 0.39
CA ASN A 109 14.22 12.87 0.18
C ASN A 109 12.72 13.14 0.04
N LYS A 110 12.16 13.86 1.02
CA LYS A 110 10.73 14.19 1.09
C LYS A 110 10.21 15.02 -0.09
N SER A 111 11.08 15.67 -0.86
CA SER A 111 10.71 16.40 -2.07
C SER A 111 10.56 15.51 -3.31
N GLU A 112 11.04 14.27 -3.25
CA GLU A 112 10.87 13.32 -4.35
C GLU A 112 9.43 12.84 -4.47
N GLU A 113 8.93 12.78 -5.70
CA GLU A 113 7.54 12.46 -5.98
C GLU A 113 7.14 11.06 -5.46
N ALA A 114 8.04 10.07 -5.53
CA ALA A 114 7.81 8.74 -4.98
C ALA A 114 7.57 8.77 -3.46
N HIS A 115 8.34 9.58 -2.73
CA HIS A 115 8.15 9.78 -1.29
C HIS A 115 6.82 10.50 -1.01
N GLN A 116 6.49 11.53 -1.79
CA GLN A 116 5.25 12.28 -1.63
C GLN A 116 4.01 11.41 -1.83
N ILE A 117 4.03 10.52 -2.84
CA ILE A 117 2.92 9.57 -3.06
C ILE A 117 2.79 8.60 -1.88
N ALA A 118 3.90 8.11 -1.34
CA ALA A 118 3.89 7.25 -0.16
C ALA A 118 3.30 7.97 1.06
N MET A 119 3.68 9.23 1.28
CA MET A 119 3.13 10.08 2.35
C MET A 119 1.63 10.34 2.16
N GLN A 120 1.20 10.65 0.93
CA GLN A 120 -0.21 10.87 0.60
C GLN A 120 -1.06 9.61 0.86
N GLN A 121 -0.55 8.43 0.47
CA GLN A 121 -1.24 7.16 0.74
C GLN A 121 -1.45 6.94 2.24
N LYS A 122 -0.43 7.22 3.06
CA LYS A 122 -0.51 7.11 4.51
C LYS A 122 -1.52 8.10 5.09
N SER A 123 -1.47 9.35 4.66
CA SER A 123 -2.40 10.41 5.10
C SER A 123 -3.84 10.10 4.68
N SER A 124 -4.05 9.53 3.50
CA SER A 124 -5.39 9.14 3.01
C SER A 124 -5.99 8.03 3.87
N LEU A 125 -5.21 6.99 4.22
CA LEU A 125 -5.69 5.92 5.09
C LEU A 125 -5.98 6.46 6.51
N MET A 126 -5.13 7.34 7.03
CA MET A 126 -5.36 7.98 8.33
C MET A 126 -6.65 8.80 8.34
N ALA A 127 -6.93 9.57 7.28
CA ALA A 127 -8.16 10.33 7.15
C ALA A 127 -9.41 9.43 7.13
N VAL A 128 -9.36 8.27 6.45
CA VAL A 128 -10.45 7.29 6.49
C VAL A 128 -10.69 6.81 7.92
N ILE A 129 -9.65 6.42 8.64
CA ILE A 129 -9.76 5.96 10.04
C ILE A 129 -10.32 7.08 10.93
N GLU A 130 -9.81 8.31 10.79
CA GLU A 130 -10.26 9.46 11.57
C GLU A 130 -11.75 9.78 11.34
N GLN A 131 -12.25 9.63 10.12
CA GLN A 131 -13.67 9.81 9.79
C GLN A 131 -14.57 8.75 10.43
N LEU A 132 -14.07 7.52 10.63
CA LEU A 132 -14.80 6.43 11.24
C LEU A 132 -14.80 6.48 12.77
N LEU A 133 -13.84 7.18 13.37
CA LEU A 133 -13.75 7.31 14.83
C LEU A 133 -14.78 8.31 15.37
N PRO A 134 -15.35 8.06 16.58
CA PRO A 134 -16.12 9.08 17.31
C PRO A 134 -15.31 10.34 17.50
N HIS A 135 -15.96 11.48 17.54
CA HIS A 135 -15.28 12.78 17.67
C HIS A 135 -14.29 12.85 18.84
N THR A 136 -14.65 12.25 19.97
CA THR A 136 -13.81 12.19 21.19
C THR A 136 -12.56 11.30 21.02
N HIS A 137 -12.55 10.41 20.02
CA HIS A 137 -11.49 9.40 19.81
C HIS A 137 -10.66 9.67 18.55
N LYS A 138 -10.88 10.76 17.83
CA LYS A 138 -10.12 11.09 16.60
C LYS A 138 -8.60 11.15 16.81
N HIS A 139 -8.16 11.52 18.01
CA HIS A 139 -6.75 11.53 18.40
C HIS A 139 -6.09 10.14 18.37
N LEU A 140 -6.89 9.07 18.31
CA LEU A 140 -6.39 7.69 18.17
C LEU A 140 -6.01 7.33 16.73
N ALA A 141 -6.45 8.08 15.71
CA ALA A 141 -6.17 7.74 14.31
C ALA A 141 -4.68 7.53 14.02
N PRO A 142 -3.74 8.39 14.47
CA PRO A 142 -2.31 8.14 14.31
C PRO A 142 -1.83 6.85 15.01
N ILE A 143 -2.41 6.52 16.16
CA ILE A 143 -2.07 5.30 16.93
C ILE A 143 -2.53 4.06 16.16
N LEU A 144 -3.74 4.08 15.60
CA LEU A 144 -4.26 2.97 14.80
C LEU A 144 -3.42 2.75 13.54
N ILE A 145 -2.94 3.82 12.91
CA ILE A 145 -2.00 3.73 11.78
C ILE A 145 -0.68 3.08 12.21
N MET A 146 -0.11 3.49 13.36
CA MET A 146 1.11 2.85 13.88
C MET A 146 0.91 1.36 14.17
N LEU A 147 -0.26 0.95 14.67
CA LEU A 147 -0.59 -0.47 14.87
C LEU A 147 -0.65 -1.24 13.54
N LEU A 148 -1.25 -0.67 12.49
CA LEU A 148 -1.29 -1.26 11.16
C LEU A 148 0.10 -1.33 10.51
N ASP A 149 0.94 -0.31 10.70
CA ASP A 149 2.31 -0.30 10.21
C ASP A 149 3.17 -1.37 10.89
N GLY A 150 3.05 -1.47 12.22
CA GLY A 150 3.70 -2.53 12.99
C GLY A 150 3.21 -3.92 12.60
N ALA A 151 1.91 -4.08 12.37
CA ALA A 151 1.33 -5.34 11.88
C ALA A 151 1.85 -5.71 10.49
N THR A 152 1.94 -4.72 9.57
CA THR A 152 2.49 -4.93 8.23
C THR A 152 3.95 -5.40 8.29
N LEU A 153 4.76 -4.76 9.13
CA LEU A 153 6.16 -5.14 9.31
C LEU A 153 6.28 -6.53 9.97
N SER A 154 5.46 -6.84 10.97
CA SER A 154 5.43 -8.14 11.62
C SER A 154 5.02 -9.25 10.65
N ALA A 155 4.03 -9.01 9.80
CA ALA A 155 3.63 -9.96 8.76
C ALA A 155 4.75 -10.18 7.75
N GLN A 156 5.48 -9.12 7.36
CA GLN A 156 6.57 -9.20 6.39
C GLN A 156 7.82 -9.88 6.94
N VAL A 157 8.24 -9.54 8.17
CA VAL A 157 9.54 -9.96 8.72
C VAL A 157 9.42 -11.29 9.47
N LEU A 158 8.33 -11.47 10.23
CA LEU A 158 8.13 -12.64 11.08
C LEU A 158 7.20 -13.69 10.44
N GLY A 159 6.57 -13.38 9.30
CA GLY A 159 5.55 -14.24 8.69
C GLY A 159 4.26 -14.31 9.53
N ASP A 160 4.03 -13.35 10.43
CA ASP A 160 2.84 -13.34 11.29
C ASP A 160 1.59 -12.92 10.53
N LYS A 161 0.96 -13.88 9.89
CA LYS A 161 -0.25 -13.68 9.10
C LYS A 161 -1.47 -13.24 9.91
N LYS A 162 -1.42 -13.27 11.25
CA LYS A 162 -2.46 -12.82 12.15
C LYS A 162 -2.17 -11.44 12.76
N ALA A 163 -1.13 -10.76 12.28
CA ALA A 163 -0.69 -9.47 12.85
C ALA A 163 -1.77 -8.40 12.78
N ALA A 164 -2.56 -8.32 11.69
CA ALA A 164 -3.67 -7.36 11.58
C ALA A 164 -4.78 -7.63 12.61
N ILE A 165 -5.13 -8.89 12.83
CA ILE A 165 -6.13 -9.28 13.85
C ILE A 165 -5.64 -8.92 15.26
N LYS A 166 -4.34 -9.12 15.55
CA LYS A 166 -3.75 -8.72 16.84
C LYS A 166 -3.77 -7.21 17.02
N ALA A 167 -3.44 -6.47 15.96
CA ALA A 167 -3.51 -5.01 15.95
C ALA A 167 -4.95 -4.51 16.17
N TRP A 168 -5.95 -5.14 15.52
CA TRP A 168 -7.36 -4.82 15.74
C TRP A 168 -7.78 -5.00 17.20
N LYS A 169 -7.45 -6.13 17.85
CA LYS A 169 -7.76 -6.37 19.25
C LYS A 169 -7.21 -5.26 20.17
N THR A 170 -6.02 -4.77 19.87
CA THR A 170 -5.42 -3.65 20.62
C THR A 170 -6.15 -2.34 20.34
N ALA A 171 -6.45 -2.05 19.07
CA ALA A 171 -7.20 -0.87 18.66
C ALA A 171 -8.60 -0.83 19.31
N GLN A 172 -9.30 -1.96 19.30
CA GLN A 172 -10.62 -2.14 19.92
C GLN A 172 -10.59 -1.78 21.40
N ASN A 173 -9.60 -2.25 22.16
CA ASN A 173 -9.45 -1.92 23.57
C ASN A 173 -9.15 -0.44 23.83
N LEU A 174 -8.55 0.27 22.88
CA LEU A 174 -8.29 1.71 22.98
C LEU A 174 -9.55 2.54 22.69
N ILE A 175 -10.40 2.07 21.77
CA ILE A 175 -11.63 2.79 21.37
C ILE A 175 -12.77 2.57 22.38
N LEU A 176 -12.82 1.43 23.06
CA LEU A 176 -13.90 1.09 23.99
C LEU A 176 -13.64 1.55 25.44
N LYS A 177 -12.50 2.20 25.70
CA LYS A 177 -12.19 2.82 27.01
C LYS A 177 -12.64 4.27 27.04
#